data_b14f69144ef0445fcb8aa8748fe93bca
#
_entry.id   b14f69144ef0445fcb8aa8748fe93bca
#
_cell.length_a   1.000
_cell.length_b   1.000
_cell.length_c   1.000
_cell.angle_alpha   90.00
_cell.angle_beta   90.00
_cell.angle_gamma   90.00
#
_symmetry.space_group_name_H-M   'P 1'
#
loop_
_entity.id
_entity.type
_entity.pdbx_description
1 polymer ?
#
loop_
_entity_poly.entity_id
_entity_poly.type
_entity_poly.pdbx_seq_one_letter_code
_entity_poly.pdbx_strand_id
1 'polypeptide(L)'
;MRKSYFLVVALAAAVWTSCSQDEQLSMTNESKPAFTGVMENVNSRTELNGTSVNWKVGDEVSIFEMDNVNARYKVKSVTNGTASFDYVSVNGQYSFDLDANYAVYPFAADNSINTDGIISATVSNEYTFTDKASSVEELLMVAKSINDQLNFKNAQGVFVLRLNAERPEKLGKIQSVKLTSESVNLSGTATISFGEDGLPVTVINDGGKELIVTLAESAQEELPVYSEENETFTDIYFPIVPTIISDLTLTIQFEKKEKEYVYPIATTLEFKRNVLQPIMHTVPASGFTGTTEKATVSSMDALKDAAKTEQYIYIEGNFEGNEDIKVDGSIQVNNGAEATIDLDGATANVATEKDYGFIAENNSELTLTDVNVIANGGAVGAIGGSKVTFNSGSINVTSTTTNPRYLFYVTGNGSEVTINGGDFSFTSVTLKRAYIYAGAGTKVVVNGGNFGKASTRSGYAAGILGEGEVVITGGTFKFDPSTWVAEGYQAIQNGDTWTVSAIQSGI
;
A
#
# COMPACT_ATOMS: atom_id res chain seq x y z
N MET A 1 -75.42 5.49 -13.94
CA MET A 1 -76.45 4.69 -14.60
C MET A 1 -75.86 3.49 -15.28
N ARG A 2 -76.48 2.31 -15.04
CA ARG A 2 -76.31 0.98 -15.66
C ARG A 2 -75.03 0.25 -15.35
N LYS A 3 -74.97 -0.70 -14.41
CA LYS A 3 -75.60 -2.07 -14.34
C LYS A 3 -75.29 -2.86 -15.60
N SER A 4 -74.55 -3.96 -15.57
CA SER A 4 -74.86 -5.35 -15.25
C SER A 4 -74.04 -6.21 -16.20
N TYR A 5 -73.69 -7.49 -16.14
CA TYR A 5 -74.14 -8.66 -15.38
C TYR A 5 -73.05 -9.75 -15.49
N PHE A 6 -73.08 -10.64 -14.54
CA PHE A 6 -72.39 -11.92 -14.47
C PHE A 6 -72.58 -12.81 -15.67
N LEU A 7 -71.54 -13.61 -16.02
CA LEU A 7 -71.84 -14.98 -16.53
C LEU A 7 -70.81 -15.96 -15.97
N VAL A 8 -71.31 -16.85 -15.12
CA VAL A 8 -70.62 -18.05 -14.63
C VAL A 8 -70.87 -19.12 -15.71
N VAL A 9 -69.76 -19.75 -16.18
CA VAL A 9 -69.85 -21.05 -16.86
C VAL A 9 -68.97 -22.03 -16.14
N ALA A 10 -69.62 -22.91 -15.40
CA ALA A 10 -69.07 -24.15 -14.91
C ALA A 10 -69.03 -25.16 -16.05
N LEU A 11 -67.87 -25.76 -16.31
CA LEU A 11 -67.81 -27.00 -17.08
C LEU A 11 -66.97 -28.00 -16.27
N ALA A 12 -67.70 -29.03 -15.86
CA ALA A 12 -67.11 -30.19 -15.18
C ALA A 12 -66.56 -31.17 -16.22
N ALA A 13 -65.62 -31.95 -15.78
CA ALA A 13 -65.33 -33.35 -16.12
C ALA A 13 -63.92 -33.53 -16.74
N ALA A 14 -63.15 -34.30 -16.24
CA ALA A 14 -62.96 -35.71 -16.22
C ALA A 14 -61.67 -36.08 -15.55
N VAL A 15 -61.80 -36.82 -14.52
CA VAL A 15 -60.71 -37.49 -13.81
C VAL A 15 -60.13 -38.54 -14.74
N TRP A 16 -58.86 -38.36 -15.12
CA TRP A 16 -57.99 -39.47 -15.51
C TRP A 16 -56.90 -39.60 -14.42
N THR A 17 -57.17 -40.58 -13.55
CA THR A 17 -56.16 -41.09 -12.63
C THR A 17 -55.08 -41.81 -13.42
N SER A 18 -53.97 -41.18 -13.67
CA SER A 18 -52.72 -41.85 -13.97
C SER A 18 -51.92 -41.85 -12.69
N CYS A 19 -51.88 -42.97 -12.00
CA CYS A 19 -50.87 -43.27 -10.99
C CYS A 19 -49.52 -43.37 -11.68
N SER A 20 -48.74 -42.28 -11.67
CA SER A 20 -47.32 -42.39 -11.60
C SER A 20 -47.00 -42.31 -10.10
N GLN A 21 -46.66 -43.44 -9.50
CA GLN A 21 -45.94 -43.47 -8.26
C GLN A 21 -44.61 -42.79 -8.52
N ASP A 22 -44.54 -41.48 -8.26
CA ASP A 22 -43.30 -40.90 -7.74
C ASP A 22 -43.12 -41.55 -6.36
N GLU A 23 -42.30 -42.60 -6.32
CA GLU A 23 -41.65 -42.97 -5.10
C GLU A 23 -40.81 -41.78 -4.65
N GLN A 24 -41.41 -40.81 -3.95
CA GLN A 24 -40.71 -40.09 -2.92
C GLN A 24 -40.19 -41.21 -1.98
N LEU A 25 -38.92 -41.55 -2.18
CA LEU A 25 -38.12 -42.18 -1.13
C LEU A 25 -38.27 -41.25 0.08
N SER A 26 -39.29 -41.54 0.92
CA SER A 26 -39.24 -41.10 2.31
C SER A 26 -38.02 -41.77 2.86
N MET A 27 -36.88 -41.06 2.89
CA MET A 27 -35.75 -41.42 3.68
C MET A 27 -36.32 -41.59 5.10
N THR A 28 -36.48 -42.85 5.52
CA THR A 28 -36.66 -43.19 6.90
C THR A 28 -35.59 -42.44 7.66
N ASN A 29 -35.92 -41.87 8.79
CA ASN A 29 -35.06 -41.24 9.76
C ASN A 29 -34.09 -42.28 10.30
N GLU A 30 -33.21 -42.85 9.47
CA GLU A 30 -31.99 -43.48 9.92
C GLU A 30 -31.17 -42.35 10.51
N SER A 31 -30.86 -42.49 11.78
CA SER A 31 -30.10 -41.45 12.51
C SER A 31 -28.79 -41.19 11.76
N LYS A 32 -28.73 -40.01 11.09
CA LYS A 32 -27.49 -39.57 10.44
C LYS A 32 -26.35 -39.64 11.44
N PRO A 33 -25.11 -39.98 11.03
CA PRO A 33 -23.97 -40.05 11.91
C PRO A 33 -23.79 -38.76 12.71
N ALA A 34 -23.47 -38.89 13.99
CA ALA A 34 -23.21 -37.76 14.85
C ALA A 34 -21.72 -37.35 14.71
N PHE A 35 -21.43 -36.48 13.77
CA PHE A 35 -20.05 -35.99 13.59
C PHE A 35 -19.63 -35.06 14.71
N THR A 36 -18.32 -35.13 15.03
CA THR A 36 -17.63 -34.20 15.89
C THR A 36 -16.44 -33.60 15.13
N GLY A 37 -16.02 -32.36 15.47
CA GLY A 37 -14.91 -31.72 14.78
C GLY A 37 -14.06 -30.84 15.67
N VAL A 38 -12.75 -30.84 15.42
CA VAL A 38 -11.78 -29.94 16.02
C VAL A 38 -11.08 -29.12 14.89
N MET A 39 -10.79 -27.86 15.18
CA MET A 39 -10.05 -27.00 14.27
C MET A 39 -8.56 -27.00 14.60
N GLU A 40 -7.73 -26.96 13.56
CA GLU A 40 -6.30 -26.68 13.67
C GLU A 40 -6.09 -25.20 13.97
N ASN A 41 -5.29 -24.88 14.98
CA ASN A 41 -4.90 -23.51 15.27
C ASN A 41 -3.89 -23.01 14.25
N VAL A 42 -3.97 -21.72 13.89
CA VAL A 42 -3.00 -21.07 13.01
C VAL A 42 -1.66 -20.95 13.75
N ASN A 43 -0.58 -21.43 13.14
CA ASN A 43 0.76 -21.33 13.71
C ASN A 43 1.31 -19.91 13.55
N SER A 44 1.55 -19.23 14.66
CA SER A 44 2.25 -17.95 14.72
C SER A 44 3.72 -18.19 15.06
N ARG A 45 4.66 -17.62 14.29
CA ARG A 45 6.09 -17.55 14.65
C ARG A 45 6.40 -16.43 15.64
N THR A 46 5.47 -15.51 15.84
CA THR A 46 5.52 -14.40 16.80
C THR A 46 4.29 -14.44 17.67
N GLU A 47 4.41 -14.08 18.96
CA GLU A 47 3.29 -13.98 19.88
C GLU A 47 2.28 -12.94 19.40
N LEU A 48 1.33 -13.35 18.58
CA LEU A 48 0.10 -12.62 18.33
C LEU A 48 -0.94 -13.14 19.32
N ASN A 49 -1.13 -12.45 20.40
CA ASN A 49 -2.20 -12.73 21.35
C ASN A 49 -3.56 -12.66 20.63
N GLY A 50 -4.21 -13.82 20.43
CA GLY A 50 -5.64 -13.87 20.14
C GLY A 50 -6.10 -14.37 18.79
N THR A 51 -5.32 -15.11 17.99
CA THR A 51 -5.75 -15.72 16.72
C THR A 51 -5.99 -17.23 16.82
N SER A 52 -6.76 -17.68 17.80
CA SER A 52 -7.30 -19.02 17.79
C SER A 52 -8.61 -19.05 17.01
N VAL A 53 -8.65 -19.84 15.93
CA VAL A 53 -9.90 -20.14 15.23
C VAL A 53 -10.66 -21.15 16.10
N ASN A 54 -11.86 -20.77 16.51
CA ASN A 54 -12.70 -21.61 17.36
C ASN A 54 -14.09 -21.77 16.75
N TRP A 55 -14.66 -22.96 16.89
CA TRP A 55 -16.04 -23.20 16.53
C TRP A 55 -17.00 -22.27 17.27
N LYS A 56 -17.95 -21.73 16.54
CA LYS A 56 -19.11 -21.03 17.07
C LYS A 56 -20.37 -21.86 16.86
N VAL A 57 -21.28 -21.85 17.82
CA VAL A 57 -22.61 -22.46 17.65
C VAL A 57 -23.29 -21.74 16.48
N GLY A 58 -23.70 -22.54 15.51
CA GLY A 58 -24.27 -22.02 14.29
C GLY A 58 -23.38 -22.05 13.07
N ASP A 59 -22.08 -22.27 13.20
CA ASP A 59 -21.19 -22.49 12.06
C ASP A 59 -21.67 -23.68 11.23
N GLU A 60 -21.46 -23.61 9.92
CA GLU A 60 -21.95 -24.60 8.99
C GLU A 60 -20.80 -25.22 8.19
N VAL A 61 -20.88 -26.54 7.97
CA VAL A 61 -19.88 -27.31 7.23
C VAL A 61 -20.52 -28.18 6.16
N SER A 62 -19.82 -28.39 5.06
CA SER A 62 -20.09 -29.46 4.11
C SER A 62 -19.47 -30.75 4.61
N ILE A 63 -20.24 -31.84 4.69
CA ILE A 63 -19.72 -33.19 4.96
C ILE A 63 -20.15 -34.13 3.83
N PHE A 64 -19.16 -34.82 3.26
CA PHE A 64 -19.33 -35.88 2.27
C PHE A 64 -19.14 -37.22 2.99
N GLU A 65 -20.25 -37.89 3.31
CA GLU A 65 -20.32 -39.08 4.17
C GLU A 65 -19.96 -40.38 3.43
N MET A 66 -18.69 -40.59 3.10
CA MET A 66 -18.25 -41.70 2.23
C MET A 66 -19.02 -41.78 0.91
N ASP A 67 -19.69 -40.73 0.55
CA ASP A 67 -20.38 -40.52 -0.74
C ASP A 67 -20.02 -39.10 -1.25
N ASN A 68 -20.37 -38.81 -2.47
CA ASN A 68 -20.08 -37.50 -3.08
C ASN A 68 -21.19 -36.45 -2.86
N VAL A 69 -22.09 -36.70 -1.93
CA VAL A 69 -23.23 -35.83 -1.66
C VAL A 69 -22.84 -34.75 -0.64
N ASN A 70 -22.98 -33.48 -1.02
CA ASN A 70 -22.69 -32.34 -0.16
C ASN A 70 -23.80 -32.21 0.91
N ALA A 71 -23.60 -32.79 2.09
CA ALA A 71 -24.50 -32.67 3.22
C ALA A 71 -24.13 -31.48 4.08
N ARG A 72 -25.12 -30.61 4.37
CA ARG A 72 -24.97 -29.45 5.25
C ARG A 72 -25.18 -29.85 6.69
N TYR A 73 -24.19 -29.59 7.50
CA TYR A 73 -24.22 -29.77 8.94
C TYR A 73 -23.99 -28.45 9.67
N LYS A 74 -24.55 -28.32 10.88
CA LYS A 74 -24.44 -27.10 11.69
C LYS A 74 -23.90 -27.42 13.06
N VAL A 75 -23.00 -26.58 13.58
CA VAL A 75 -22.49 -26.69 14.95
C VAL A 75 -23.63 -26.50 15.94
N LYS A 76 -23.94 -27.56 16.70
CA LYS A 76 -24.95 -27.59 17.75
C LYS A 76 -24.40 -27.09 19.08
N SER A 77 -23.22 -27.59 19.42
CA SER A 77 -22.54 -27.26 20.69
C SER A 77 -21.04 -27.35 20.53
N VAL A 78 -20.31 -26.61 21.37
CA VAL A 78 -18.85 -26.65 21.46
C VAL A 78 -18.47 -26.98 22.89
N THR A 79 -17.64 -28.00 23.08
CA THR A 79 -17.13 -28.40 24.39
C THR A 79 -15.63 -28.65 24.31
N ASN A 80 -14.83 -27.90 25.06
CA ASN A 80 -13.36 -27.99 25.06
C ASN A 80 -12.74 -27.90 23.64
N GLY A 81 -13.24 -26.97 22.78
CA GLY A 81 -12.76 -26.79 21.42
C GLY A 81 -13.29 -27.84 20.42
N THR A 82 -14.06 -28.81 20.84
CA THR A 82 -14.69 -29.80 19.96
C THR A 82 -16.14 -29.42 19.70
N ALA A 83 -16.49 -29.26 18.41
CA ALA A 83 -17.86 -29.08 17.96
C ALA A 83 -18.59 -30.43 17.85
N SER A 84 -19.89 -30.46 18.15
CA SER A 84 -20.81 -31.50 17.70
C SER A 84 -21.70 -30.90 16.60
N PHE A 85 -21.98 -31.70 15.56
CA PHE A 85 -22.74 -31.23 14.39
C PHE A 85 -24.10 -31.89 14.32
N ASP A 86 -25.14 -31.10 14.01
CA ASP A 86 -26.47 -31.59 13.64
C ASP A 86 -26.64 -31.53 12.14
N TYR A 87 -27.18 -32.56 11.53
CA TYR A 87 -27.56 -32.59 10.13
C TYR A 87 -28.65 -31.55 9.84
N VAL A 88 -28.49 -30.83 8.73
CA VAL A 88 -29.46 -29.80 8.30
C VAL A 88 -30.16 -30.21 7.01
N SER A 89 -29.41 -30.49 5.96
CA SER A 89 -29.95 -30.81 4.64
C SER A 89 -28.88 -31.47 3.77
N VAL A 90 -29.29 -32.01 2.65
CA VAL A 90 -28.41 -32.54 1.61
C VAL A 90 -28.50 -31.70 0.36
N ASN A 91 -27.41 -31.51 -0.34
CA ASN A 91 -27.33 -30.86 -1.63
C ASN A 91 -26.57 -31.77 -2.61
N GLY A 92 -27.21 -32.13 -3.69
CA GLY A 92 -26.66 -33.02 -4.71
C GLY A 92 -27.28 -34.42 -4.72
N GLN A 93 -26.80 -35.26 -5.62
CA GLN A 93 -27.21 -36.65 -5.79
C GLN A 93 -25.98 -37.55 -5.71
N TYR A 94 -26.18 -38.71 -5.09
CA TYR A 94 -25.16 -39.75 -5.03
C TYR A 94 -24.80 -40.26 -6.42
N SER A 95 -23.50 -40.42 -6.68
CA SER A 95 -23.00 -41.00 -7.92
C SER A 95 -21.80 -41.96 -7.75
N PHE A 96 -21.07 -41.88 -6.65
CA PHE A 96 -19.93 -42.78 -6.36
C PHE A 96 -19.57 -42.77 -4.87
N ASP A 97 -18.88 -43.86 -4.45
CA ASP A 97 -18.36 -44.01 -3.09
C ASP A 97 -16.99 -43.33 -2.94
N LEU A 98 -16.73 -42.83 -1.73
CA LEU A 98 -15.44 -42.30 -1.28
C LEU A 98 -14.77 -43.27 -0.30
N ASP A 99 -13.45 -43.16 -0.15
CA ASP A 99 -12.62 -43.95 0.75
C ASP A 99 -12.70 -43.49 2.23
N ALA A 100 -13.28 -42.31 2.47
CA ALA A 100 -13.38 -41.69 3.79
C ALA A 100 -14.53 -40.64 3.80
N ASN A 101 -14.86 -40.14 4.98
CA ASN A 101 -15.63 -38.93 5.16
C ASN A 101 -14.74 -37.73 4.88
N TYR A 102 -15.22 -36.78 4.10
CA TYR A 102 -14.55 -35.52 3.81
C TYR A 102 -15.40 -34.35 4.31
N ALA A 103 -14.77 -33.27 4.72
CA ALA A 103 -15.49 -32.09 5.16
C ALA A 103 -14.81 -30.79 4.69
N VAL A 104 -15.63 -29.74 4.52
CA VAL A 104 -15.21 -28.39 4.14
C VAL A 104 -15.88 -27.37 5.05
N TYR A 105 -15.13 -26.45 5.60
CA TYR A 105 -15.61 -25.27 6.30
C TYR A 105 -15.10 -24.02 5.56
N PRO A 106 -15.94 -23.01 5.33
CA PRO A 106 -17.38 -22.97 5.60
C PRO A 106 -18.21 -23.83 4.61
N PHE A 107 -19.47 -24.09 4.96
CA PHE A 107 -20.41 -24.69 4.03
C PHE A 107 -20.64 -23.77 2.83
N ALA A 108 -20.59 -24.35 1.64
CA ALA A 108 -21.09 -23.72 0.42
C ALA A 108 -21.82 -24.76 -0.42
N ALA A 109 -22.88 -24.32 -1.09
CA ALA A 109 -23.72 -25.25 -1.88
C ALA A 109 -22.98 -25.81 -3.12
N ASP A 110 -21.95 -25.10 -3.58
CA ASP A 110 -21.08 -25.46 -4.71
C ASP A 110 -19.84 -26.26 -4.30
N ASN A 111 -19.60 -26.46 -2.99
CA ASN A 111 -18.57 -27.40 -2.56
C ASN A 111 -18.85 -28.79 -3.14
N SER A 112 -17.83 -29.39 -3.72
CA SER A 112 -17.95 -30.70 -4.38
C SER A 112 -16.67 -31.53 -4.17
N ILE A 113 -16.78 -32.83 -4.48
CA ILE A 113 -15.66 -33.76 -4.39
C ILE A 113 -15.71 -34.69 -5.59
N ASN A 114 -14.55 -35.13 -6.09
CA ASN A 114 -14.46 -36.09 -7.19
C ASN A 114 -14.11 -37.52 -6.69
N THR A 115 -14.08 -38.47 -7.60
CA THR A 115 -13.75 -39.90 -7.33
C THR A 115 -12.41 -40.12 -6.67
N ASP A 116 -11.46 -39.20 -6.83
CA ASP A 116 -10.12 -39.28 -6.27
C ASP A 116 -10.02 -38.63 -4.87
N GLY A 117 -11.13 -38.19 -4.31
CA GLY A 117 -11.19 -37.48 -3.02
C GLY A 117 -10.63 -36.05 -3.09
N ILE A 118 -10.59 -35.45 -4.29
CA ILE A 118 -10.16 -34.07 -4.46
C ILE A 118 -11.39 -33.16 -4.29
N ILE A 119 -11.30 -32.29 -3.32
CA ILE A 119 -12.34 -31.29 -3.01
C ILE A 119 -12.23 -30.10 -3.96
N SER A 120 -13.36 -29.59 -4.41
CA SER A 120 -13.48 -28.30 -5.07
C SER A 120 -14.25 -27.34 -4.16
N ALA A 121 -13.68 -26.18 -3.85
CA ALA A 121 -14.28 -25.15 -3.02
C ALA A 121 -13.91 -23.75 -3.53
N THR A 122 -14.75 -22.77 -3.23
CA THR A 122 -14.51 -21.38 -3.65
C THR A 122 -13.69 -20.63 -2.61
N VAL A 123 -12.58 -20.02 -3.05
CA VAL A 123 -11.84 -19.01 -2.29
C VAL A 123 -12.39 -17.63 -2.66
N SER A 124 -12.95 -16.92 -1.69
CA SER A 124 -13.54 -15.59 -1.91
C SER A 124 -12.48 -14.58 -2.35
N ASN A 125 -12.88 -13.64 -3.18
CA ASN A 125 -12.07 -12.46 -3.49
C ASN A 125 -12.36 -11.28 -2.54
N GLU A 126 -13.39 -11.36 -1.70
CA GLU A 126 -13.81 -10.30 -0.80
C GLU A 126 -14.04 -10.83 0.61
N TYR A 127 -13.52 -10.11 1.59
CA TYR A 127 -13.68 -10.37 3.01
C TYR A 127 -14.08 -9.09 3.74
N THR A 128 -14.89 -9.22 4.79
CA THR A 128 -15.26 -8.09 5.66
C THR A 128 -14.54 -8.21 6.98
N PHE A 129 -13.71 -7.23 7.30
CA PHE A 129 -13.03 -7.11 8.58
C PHE A 129 -13.93 -6.37 9.58
N THR A 130 -14.39 -7.03 10.62
CA THR A 130 -15.32 -6.48 11.63
C THR A 130 -14.65 -6.10 12.95
N ASP A 131 -13.61 -6.81 13.34
CA ASP A 131 -12.76 -6.54 14.50
C ASP A 131 -11.41 -7.27 14.39
N LYS A 132 -10.48 -6.94 15.29
CA LYS A 132 -9.11 -7.52 15.28
C LYS A 132 -9.08 -9.04 15.48
N ALA A 133 -10.13 -9.64 16.04
CA ALA A 133 -10.19 -11.06 16.34
C ALA A 133 -10.89 -11.89 15.25
N SER A 134 -11.80 -11.29 14.47
CA SER A 134 -12.71 -12.00 13.58
C SER A 134 -12.18 -12.24 12.16
N SER A 135 -11.10 -11.61 11.78
CA SER A 135 -10.60 -11.62 10.39
C SER A 135 -10.03 -12.98 9.91
N VAL A 136 -9.93 -13.96 10.78
CA VAL A 136 -9.43 -15.31 10.48
C VAL A 136 -10.55 -16.37 10.56
N GLU A 137 -11.78 -15.95 10.85
CA GLU A 137 -12.92 -16.85 11.07
C GLU A 137 -13.44 -17.53 9.79
N GLU A 138 -13.12 -16.96 8.62
CA GLU A 138 -13.54 -17.46 7.31
C GLU A 138 -12.43 -18.23 6.59
N LEU A 139 -11.41 -18.72 7.29
CA LEU A 139 -10.38 -19.56 6.69
C LEU A 139 -11.01 -20.84 6.13
N LEU A 140 -10.67 -21.14 4.88
CA LEU A 140 -11.04 -22.41 4.26
C LEU A 140 -10.32 -23.55 4.99
N MET A 141 -11.08 -24.47 5.58
CA MET A 141 -10.56 -25.62 6.27
C MET A 141 -11.17 -26.91 5.71
N VAL A 142 -10.41 -27.99 5.73
CA VAL A 142 -10.85 -29.28 5.24
C VAL A 142 -10.49 -30.40 6.22
N ALA A 143 -11.27 -31.46 6.22
CA ALA A 143 -10.96 -32.67 6.96
C ALA A 143 -11.14 -33.91 6.09
N LYS A 144 -10.35 -34.95 6.37
CA LYS A 144 -10.50 -36.33 5.87
C LYS A 144 -10.46 -37.27 7.05
N SER A 145 -11.42 -38.17 7.18
CA SER A 145 -11.48 -39.12 8.29
C SER A 145 -12.21 -40.42 7.92
N ILE A 146 -11.72 -41.54 8.39
CA ILE A 146 -12.38 -42.83 8.23
C ILE A 146 -13.45 -43.11 9.31
N ASN A 147 -13.65 -42.15 10.22
CA ASN A 147 -14.62 -42.22 11.33
C ASN A 147 -15.36 -40.86 11.44
N ASP A 148 -16.26 -40.77 12.45
CA ASP A 148 -17.10 -39.60 12.67
C ASP A 148 -16.40 -38.42 13.37
N GLN A 149 -15.11 -38.52 13.65
CA GLN A 149 -14.30 -37.45 14.21
C GLN A 149 -13.52 -36.74 13.09
N LEU A 150 -13.84 -35.48 12.83
CA LEU A 150 -13.26 -34.65 11.78
C LEU A 150 -12.18 -33.72 12.37
N ASN A 151 -10.95 -33.85 11.91
CA ASN A 151 -9.85 -32.99 12.28
C ASN A 151 -9.63 -31.97 11.17
N PHE A 152 -10.27 -30.80 11.28
CA PHE A 152 -10.17 -29.74 10.27
C PHE A 152 -8.78 -29.13 10.24
N LYS A 153 -8.20 -29.09 9.05
CA LYS A 153 -6.89 -28.52 8.74
C LYS A 153 -7.07 -27.28 7.89
N ASN A 154 -6.32 -26.21 8.18
CA ASN A 154 -6.33 -25.01 7.37
C ASN A 154 -5.86 -25.33 5.94
N ALA A 155 -6.64 -24.98 4.95
CA ALA A 155 -6.28 -25.10 3.52
C ALA A 155 -5.51 -23.84 3.03
N GLN A 156 -5.52 -22.77 3.82
CA GLN A 156 -4.89 -21.49 3.56
C GLN A 156 -3.84 -21.15 4.64
N GLY A 157 -3.03 -20.15 4.36
CA GLY A 157 -2.27 -19.35 5.32
C GLY A 157 -2.91 -17.99 5.50
N VAL A 158 -2.26 -17.12 6.26
CA VAL A 158 -2.73 -15.76 6.49
C VAL A 158 -1.58 -14.78 6.24
N PHE A 159 -1.79 -13.87 5.32
CA PHE A 159 -0.94 -12.70 5.17
C PHE A 159 -1.41 -11.63 6.15
N VAL A 160 -0.49 -11.11 6.96
CA VAL A 160 -0.77 -10.05 7.94
C VAL A 160 -0.09 -8.78 7.49
N LEU A 161 -0.88 -7.83 7.00
CA LEU A 161 -0.38 -6.51 6.64
C LEU A 161 -0.40 -5.62 7.88
N ARG A 162 0.78 -5.24 8.36
CA ARG A 162 0.98 -4.39 9.53
C ARG A 162 1.27 -2.97 9.07
N LEU A 163 0.33 -2.06 9.28
CA LEU A 163 0.36 -0.69 8.78
C LEU A 163 0.57 0.33 9.89
N ASN A 164 1.41 1.30 9.63
CA ASN A 164 1.41 2.60 10.29
C ASN A 164 1.61 3.71 9.23
N ALA A 165 1.59 4.96 9.63
CA ALA A 165 1.73 6.06 8.69
C ALA A 165 2.60 7.18 9.26
N GLU A 166 3.29 7.90 8.38
CA GLU A 166 4.02 9.10 8.78
C GLU A 166 3.09 10.25 9.19
N ARG A 167 1.91 10.34 8.57
CA ARG A 167 0.90 11.40 8.81
C ARG A 167 -0.53 10.87 8.73
N PRO A 168 -0.96 10.07 9.69
CA PRO A 168 -2.30 9.44 9.68
C PRO A 168 -3.44 10.48 9.69
N GLU A 169 -3.24 11.64 10.32
CA GLU A 169 -4.24 12.71 10.39
C GLU A 169 -4.65 13.26 9.00
N LYS A 170 -3.79 13.09 7.99
CA LYS A 170 -4.06 13.49 6.60
C LYS A 170 -4.72 12.39 5.77
N LEU A 171 -4.71 11.15 6.25
CA LEU A 171 -5.26 9.99 5.56
C LEU A 171 -6.72 9.73 5.96
N GLY A 172 -7.05 9.97 7.22
CA GLY A 172 -8.28 9.51 7.82
C GLY A 172 -8.24 8.00 8.06
N LYS A 173 -9.42 7.41 8.25
CA LYS A 173 -9.56 5.98 8.52
C LYS A 173 -9.32 5.12 7.28
N ILE A 174 -8.79 3.91 7.48
CA ILE A 174 -8.74 2.90 6.41
C ILE A 174 -10.16 2.40 6.13
N GLN A 175 -10.53 2.35 4.86
CA GLN A 175 -11.82 1.82 4.40
C GLN A 175 -11.70 0.42 3.81
N SER A 176 -10.70 0.21 2.96
CA SER A 176 -10.44 -1.10 2.35
C SER A 176 -8.97 -1.25 2.00
N VAL A 177 -8.56 -2.51 1.89
CA VAL A 177 -7.23 -2.90 1.41
C VAL A 177 -7.38 -3.98 0.37
N LYS A 178 -6.73 -3.82 -0.77
CA LYS A 178 -6.74 -4.76 -1.89
C LYS A 178 -5.32 -5.23 -2.19
N LEU A 179 -5.19 -6.51 -2.45
CA LEU A 179 -3.99 -7.14 -2.99
C LEU A 179 -4.25 -7.55 -4.43
N THR A 180 -3.30 -7.32 -5.33
CA THR A 180 -3.37 -7.77 -6.72
C THR A 180 -2.07 -8.44 -7.14
N SER A 181 -2.16 -9.45 -8.02
CA SER A 181 -1.01 -10.09 -8.68
C SER A 181 -1.39 -10.41 -10.13
N GLU A 182 -0.52 -10.12 -11.07
CA GLU A 182 -0.72 -10.48 -12.47
C GLU A 182 -0.34 -11.94 -12.75
N SER A 183 0.60 -12.50 -11.99
CA SER A 183 1.14 -13.84 -12.21
C SER A 183 0.35 -14.95 -11.51
N VAL A 184 -0.30 -14.67 -10.36
CA VAL A 184 -0.93 -15.66 -9.50
C VAL A 184 -2.42 -15.38 -9.32
N ASN A 185 -3.26 -16.42 -9.34
CA ASN A 185 -4.66 -16.32 -8.94
C ASN A 185 -4.74 -16.22 -7.41
N LEU A 186 -5.42 -15.21 -6.89
CA LEU A 186 -5.57 -14.96 -5.45
C LEU A 186 -6.93 -15.46 -4.91
N SER A 187 -7.91 -15.63 -5.79
CA SER A 187 -9.28 -16.03 -5.47
C SER A 187 -9.85 -16.90 -6.58
N GLY A 188 -10.98 -17.59 -6.33
CA GLY A 188 -11.67 -18.40 -7.32
C GLY A 188 -11.82 -19.87 -6.91
N THR A 189 -11.99 -20.76 -7.89
CA THR A 189 -12.18 -22.19 -7.62
C THR A 189 -10.83 -22.83 -7.26
N ALA A 190 -10.74 -23.34 -6.03
CA ALA A 190 -9.61 -24.10 -5.53
C ALA A 190 -9.88 -25.60 -5.59
N THR A 191 -8.87 -26.38 -5.97
CA THR A 191 -8.81 -27.82 -5.77
C THR A 191 -7.94 -28.13 -4.54
N ILE A 192 -8.43 -29.03 -3.68
CA ILE A 192 -7.76 -29.39 -2.43
C ILE A 192 -7.63 -30.92 -2.38
N SER A 193 -6.41 -31.38 -2.37
CA SER A 193 -6.05 -32.78 -2.15
C SER A 193 -5.36 -32.96 -0.81
N PHE A 194 -5.24 -34.21 -0.33
CA PHE A 194 -4.47 -34.52 0.87
C PHE A 194 -3.17 -35.20 0.48
N GLY A 195 -2.05 -34.65 0.95
CA GLY A 195 -0.72 -35.23 0.78
C GLY A 195 -0.54 -36.54 1.57
N GLU A 196 0.59 -37.21 1.39
CA GLU A 196 0.93 -38.43 2.13
C GLU A 196 1.03 -38.19 3.64
N ASP A 197 1.30 -37.00 4.07
CA ASP A 197 1.34 -36.52 5.45
C ASP A 197 -0.06 -36.19 6.02
N GLY A 198 -1.11 -36.36 5.23
CA GLY A 198 -2.50 -36.06 5.59
C GLY A 198 -2.80 -34.53 5.66
N LEU A 199 -1.90 -33.68 5.17
CA LEU A 199 -2.11 -32.25 5.13
C LEU A 199 -2.73 -31.81 3.77
N PRO A 200 -3.60 -30.77 3.77
CA PRO A 200 -4.18 -30.29 2.52
C PRO A 200 -3.16 -29.57 1.64
N VAL A 201 -3.21 -29.86 0.37
CA VAL A 201 -2.53 -29.15 -0.73
C VAL A 201 -3.58 -28.43 -1.55
N THR A 202 -3.54 -27.12 -1.53
CA THR A 202 -4.55 -26.24 -2.15
C THR A 202 -3.97 -25.51 -3.37
N VAL A 203 -4.69 -25.54 -4.49
CA VAL A 203 -4.31 -24.83 -5.72
C VAL A 203 -5.53 -24.12 -6.29
N ILE A 204 -5.40 -22.84 -6.66
CA ILE A 204 -6.42 -22.11 -7.41
C ILE A 204 -6.11 -22.28 -8.90
N ASN A 205 -6.95 -23.04 -9.59
CA ASN A 205 -6.74 -23.35 -11.01
C ASN A 205 -7.27 -22.26 -11.94
N ASP A 206 -8.42 -21.66 -11.57
CA ASP A 206 -9.07 -20.61 -12.34
C ASP A 206 -9.67 -19.59 -11.38
N GLY A 207 -9.43 -18.31 -11.64
CA GLY A 207 -9.90 -17.29 -10.70
C GLY A 207 -9.41 -15.88 -10.94
N GLY A 208 -9.70 -15.04 -9.95
CA GLY A 208 -9.37 -13.63 -9.92
C GLY A 208 -7.93 -13.36 -9.46
N LYS A 209 -7.43 -12.22 -9.90
CA LYS A 209 -6.09 -11.70 -9.60
C LYS A 209 -6.09 -10.77 -8.39
N GLU A 210 -7.21 -10.65 -7.70
CA GLU A 210 -7.37 -9.72 -6.59
C GLU A 210 -7.99 -10.38 -5.35
N LEU A 211 -7.67 -9.78 -4.21
CA LEU A 211 -8.18 -10.13 -2.89
C LEU A 211 -8.43 -8.83 -2.12
N ILE A 212 -9.67 -8.61 -1.69
CA ILE A 212 -10.12 -7.36 -1.08
C ILE A 212 -10.56 -7.61 0.36
N VAL A 213 -10.07 -6.79 1.28
CA VAL A 213 -10.58 -6.71 2.65
C VAL A 213 -11.21 -5.34 2.84
N THR A 214 -12.53 -5.31 3.04
CA THR A 214 -13.29 -4.11 3.39
C THR A 214 -13.45 -4.04 4.90
N LEU A 215 -13.12 -2.90 5.52
CA LEU A 215 -13.27 -2.71 6.95
C LEU A 215 -14.70 -2.24 7.24
N ALA A 216 -15.43 -2.97 8.10
CA ALA A 216 -16.71 -2.51 8.60
C ALA A 216 -16.52 -1.19 9.36
N GLU A 217 -17.53 -0.33 9.40
CA GLU A 217 -17.46 1.01 10.00
C GLU A 217 -16.91 0.98 11.45
N SER A 218 -17.25 -0.07 12.22
CA SER A 218 -16.74 -0.30 13.58
C SER A 218 -15.26 -0.64 13.66
N ALA A 219 -14.67 -1.15 12.57
CA ALA A 219 -13.27 -1.55 12.48
C ALA A 219 -12.39 -0.50 11.79
N GLN A 220 -13.00 0.53 11.19
CA GLN A 220 -12.27 1.60 10.54
C GLN A 220 -11.59 2.49 11.57
N GLU A 221 -10.25 2.56 11.51
CA GLU A 221 -9.44 3.38 12.39
C GLU A 221 -8.38 4.18 11.62
N GLU A 222 -7.89 5.27 12.19
CA GLU A 222 -6.70 5.96 11.69
C GLU A 222 -5.48 5.11 11.99
N LEU A 223 -4.51 5.08 11.08
CA LEU A 223 -3.25 4.37 11.29
C LEU A 223 -2.48 4.96 12.48
N PRO A 224 -1.73 4.15 13.24
CA PRO A 224 -0.78 4.68 14.21
C PRO A 224 0.29 5.54 13.53
N VAL A 225 0.75 6.57 14.25
CA VAL A 225 1.89 7.38 13.79
C VAL A 225 3.16 6.53 13.82
N TYR A 226 3.90 6.54 12.72
CA TYR A 226 5.24 5.92 12.69
C TYR A 226 6.18 6.57 13.71
N SER A 227 6.86 5.77 14.50
CA SER A 227 7.87 6.19 15.47
C SER A 227 8.96 5.13 15.54
N GLU A 228 10.22 5.56 15.49
CA GLU A 228 11.38 4.66 15.68
C GLU A 228 11.47 4.10 17.10
N GLU A 229 10.87 4.76 18.08
CA GLU A 229 10.91 4.35 19.49
C GLU A 229 9.77 3.43 19.91
N ASN A 230 8.67 3.43 19.15
CA ASN A 230 7.47 2.67 19.52
C ASN A 230 6.75 2.17 18.25
N GLU A 231 7.05 0.93 17.86
CA GLU A 231 6.47 0.30 16.69
C GLU A 231 5.04 -0.18 16.97
N THR A 232 4.06 0.71 16.75
CA THR A 232 2.63 0.36 16.76
C THR A 232 2.11 0.23 15.34
N PHE A 233 1.22 -0.75 15.12
CA PHE A 233 0.64 -1.06 13.82
C PHE A 233 -0.85 -1.36 13.94
N THR A 234 -1.57 -1.08 12.86
CA THR A 234 -2.88 -1.68 12.58
C THR A 234 -2.65 -2.92 11.73
N ASP A 235 -3.13 -4.06 12.19
CA ASP A 235 -2.97 -5.35 11.52
C ASP A 235 -4.22 -5.67 10.69
N ILE A 236 -4.04 -5.97 9.40
CA ILE A 236 -5.10 -6.40 8.47
C ILE A 236 -4.73 -7.79 7.95
N TYR A 237 -5.69 -8.70 8.02
CA TYR A 237 -5.48 -10.11 7.75
C TYR A 237 -6.12 -10.53 6.43
N PHE A 238 -5.38 -11.28 5.62
CA PHE A 238 -5.83 -11.81 4.35
C PHE A 238 -5.68 -13.32 4.35
N PRO A 239 -6.78 -14.09 4.27
CA PRO A 239 -6.69 -15.50 3.94
C PRO A 239 -6.05 -15.68 2.56
N ILE A 240 -4.99 -16.44 2.47
CA ILE A 240 -4.24 -16.62 1.22
C ILE A 240 -3.88 -18.08 0.99
N VAL A 241 -4.07 -18.56 -0.24
CA VAL A 241 -3.68 -19.93 -0.61
C VAL A 241 -2.14 -20.02 -0.66
N PRO A 242 -1.55 -21.14 -0.17
CA PRO A 242 -0.11 -21.34 -0.24
C PRO A 242 0.44 -21.17 -1.65
N THR A 243 1.35 -20.22 -1.83
CA THR A 243 1.90 -19.86 -3.15
C THR A 243 3.13 -18.98 -3.01
N ILE A 244 3.86 -18.77 -4.10
CA ILE A 244 4.98 -17.84 -4.20
C ILE A 244 4.57 -16.71 -5.13
N ILE A 245 4.67 -15.46 -4.67
CA ILE A 245 4.26 -14.26 -5.42
C ILE A 245 5.44 -13.28 -5.46
N SER A 246 5.79 -12.81 -6.66
CA SER A 246 6.88 -11.84 -6.88
C SER A 246 6.39 -10.46 -7.36
N ASP A 247 5.10 -10.33 -7.65
CA ASP A 247 4.49 -9.15 -8.26
C ASP A 247 3.27 -8.65 -7.46
N LEU A 248 3.28 -8.89 -6.15
CA LEU A 248 2.16 -8.48 -5.29
C LEU A 248 2.09 -6.96 -5.17
N THR A 249 0.93 -6.39 -5.45
CA THR A 249 0.65 -4.96 -5.30
C THR A 249 -0.40 -4.74 -4.23
N LEU A 250 -0.12 -3.83 -3.32
CA LEU A 250 -0.99 -3.36 -2.25
C LEU A 250 -1.71 -2.09 -2.69
N THR A 251 -3.02 -2.03 -2.51
CA THR A 251 -3.83 -0.83 -2.74
C THR A 251 -4.66 -0.56 -1.49
N ILE A 252 -4.57 0.65 -0.93
CA ILE A 252 -5.33 1.05 0.27
C ILE A 252 -6.21 2.25 -0.04
N GLN A 253 -7.50 2.16 0.32
CA GLN A 253 -8.43 3.27 0.28
C GLN A 253 -8.55 3.90 1.66
N PHE A 254 -8.37 5.22 1.72
CA PHE A 254 -8.52 6.03 2.94
C PHE A 254 -9.70 6.99 2.85
N GLU A 255 -10.32 7.28 3.99
CA GLU A 255 -11.50 8.15 4.11
C GLU A 255 -11.30 9.56 3.55
N LYS A 256 -10.15 10.19 3.85
CA LYS A 256 -9.85 11.59 3.46
C LYS A 256 -9.15 11.69 2.11
N LYS A 257 -9.08 10.60 1.33
CA LYS A 257 -8.38 10.56 0.05
C LYS A 257 -9.30 10.06 -1.06
N GLU A 258 -9.40 10.84 -2.12
CA GLU A 258 -10.13 10.43 -3.33
C GLU A 258 -9.37 9.38 -4.14
N LYS A 259 -8.03 9.36 -4.02
CA LYS A 259 -7.16 8.40 -4.71
C LYS A 259 -6.66 7.34 -3.76
N GLU A 260 -6.58 6.13 -4.24
CA GLU A 260 -6.02 4.99 -3.52
C GLU A 260 -4.50 5.15 -3.35
N TYR A 261 -3.98 4.62 -2.23
CA TYR A 261 -2.56 4.39 -2.07
C TYR A 261 -2.18 3.08 -2.74
N VAL A 262 -1.25 3.10 -3.69
CA VAL A 262 -0.79 1.91 -4.40
C VAL A 262 0.70 1.70 -4.14
N TYR A 263 1.05 0.50 -3.69
CA TYR A 263 2.41 0.13 -3.36
C TYR A 263 2.77 -1.26 -3.92
N PRO A 264 3.65 -1.38 -4.91
CA PRO A 264 4.19 -2.65 -5.37
C PRO A 264 5.17 -3.21 -4.33
N ILE A 265 4.94 -4.43 -3.87
CA ILE A 265 5.82 -5.12 -2.93
C ILE A 265 6.98 -5.74 -3.73
N ALA A 266 8.16 -5.14 -3.61
CA ALA A 266 9.32 -5.48 -4.43
C ALA A 266 9.96 -6.86 -4.11
N THR A 267 9.58 -7.50 -3.00
CA THR A 267 10.13 -8.78 -2.56
C THR A 267 9.23 -9.93 -2.92
N THR A 268 9.84 -11.05 -3.35
CA THR A 268 9.10 -12.31 -3.52
C THR A 268 8.67 -12.84 -2.16
N LEU A 269 7.38 -13.14 -2.03
CA LEU A 269 6.77 -13.66 -0.83
C LEU A 269 6.39 -15.13 -1.02
N GLU A 270 6.73 -15.97 -0.04
CA GLU A 270 6.30 -17.37 0.02
C GLU A 270 5.23 -17.50 1.10
N PHE A 271 3.99 -17.77 0.70
CA PHE A 271 2.88 -18.03 1.61
C PHE A 271 2.75 -19.53 1.86
N LYS A 272 2.69 -19.91 3.13
CA LYS A 272 2.61 -21.30 3.57
C LYS A 272 1.28 -21.58 4.26
N ARG A 273 0.79 -22.81 4.10
CA ARG A 273 -0.37 -23.33 4.82
C ARG A 273 -0.20 -23.14 6.32
N ASN A 274 -1.25 -22.70 6.97
CA ASN A 274 -1.34 -22.58 8.44
C ASN A 274 -0.25 -21.69 9.07
N VAL A 275 0.27 -20.70 8.34
CA VAL A 275 1.29 -19.76 8.82
C VAL A 275 0.78 -18.32 8.71
N LEU A 276 0.97 -17.57 9.79
CA LEU A 276 0.83 -16.11 9.77
C LEU A 276 2.11 -15.51 9.20
N GLN A 277 2.00 -14.78 8.08
CA GLN A 277 3.11 -14.10 7.41
C GLN A 277 2.96 -12.58 7.55
N PRO A 278 3.62 -11.95 8.52
CA PRO A 278 3.55 -10.50 8.67
C PRO A 278 4.45 -9.77 7.68
N ILE A 279 3.95 -8.68 7.12
CA ILE A 279 4.71 -7.66 6.39
C ILE A 279 4.39 -6.31 7.01
N MET A 280 5.42 -5.58 7.40
CA MET A 280 5.30 -4.23 7.93
C MET A 280 5.45 -3.22 6.80
N HIS A 281 4.56 -2.23 6.78
CA HIS A 281 4.65 -1.14 5.81
C HIS A 281 4.24 0.17 6.46
N THR A 282 5.09 1.18 6.32
CA THR A 282 4.79 2.55 6.71
C THR A 282 4.25 3.30 5.50
N VAL A 283 3.00 3.77 5.59
CA VAL A 283 2.42 4.63 4.56
C VAL A 283 3.10 6.00 4.65
N PRO A 284 3.89 6.39 3.66
CA PRO A 284 4.61 7.66 3.69
C PRO A 284 3.63 8.83 3.58
N ALA A 285 4.05 10.00 4.02
CA ALA A 285 3.26 11.22 3.90
C ALA A 285 2.93 11.56 2.43
N SER A 286 3.68 10.99 1.49
CA SER A 286 3.75 11.29 0.06
C SER A 286 3.29 10.19 -0.89
N GLY A 287 2.71 9.11 -0.44
CA GLY A 287 2.64 7.87 -1.22
C GLY A 287 1.35 7.57 -1.96
N PHE A 288 0.52 8.54 -2.33
CA PHE A 288 -0.73 8.28 -3.07
C PHE A 288 -0.48 8.19 -4.59
N THR A 289 0.12 7.08 -5.01
CA THR A 289 0.28 6.75 -6.42
C THR A 289 -0.83 5.78 -6.85
N GLY A 290 -1.96 6.33 -7.27
CA GLY A 290 -2.85 5.54 -8.12
C GLY A 290 -2.19 5.32 -9.48
N THR A 291 -2.38 4.17 -10.12
CA THR A 291 -2.07 3.92 -11.55
C THR A 291 -3.02 4.62 -12.52
N THR A 292 -3.69 5.67 -12.15
CA THR A 292 -3.94 6.77 -13.04
C THR A 292 -2.61 7.52 -13.10
N GLU A 293 -2.03 7.62 -14.28
CA GLU A 293 -1.01 8.61 -14.58
C GLU A 293 -1.34 9.83 -13.72
N LYS A 294 -0.46 10.15 -12.74
CA LYS A 294 -0.62 11.41 -12.00
C LYS A 294 -0.70 12.44 -13.11
N ALA A 295 -1.83 13.13 -13.20
CA ALA A 295 -2.01 14.10 -14.25
C ALA A 295 -0.85 15.07 -14.10
N THR A 296 0.11 14.96 -15.01
CA THR A 296 1.24 15.85 -15.04
C THR A 296 0.66 17.21 -15.38
N VAL A 297 0.84 18.12 -14.46
CA VAL A 297 0.32 19.48 -14.61
C VAL A 297 1.23 20.19 -15.60
N SER A 298 0.67 20.78 -16.64
CA SER A 298 1.42 21.44 -17.72
C SER A 298 1.05 22.91 -17.92
N SER A 299 0.33 23.51 -16.96
CA SER A 299 -0.01 24.94 -16.98
C SER A 299 -0.01 25.56 -15.60
N MET A 300 0.21 26.87 -15.51
CA MET A 300 0.22 27.60 -14.23
C MET A 300 -1.13 27.54 -13.51
N ASP A 301 -2.25 27.64 -14.23
CA ASP A 301 -3.59 27.55 -13.63
C ASP A 301 -3.83 26.16 -13.01
N ALA A 302 -3.47 25.10 -13.73
CA ALA A 302 -3.57 23.74 -13.22
C ALA A 302 -2.61 23.49 -12.03
N LEU A 303 -1.41 24.09 -12.03
CA LEU A 303 -0.49 24.05 -10.89
C LEU A 303 -1.08 24.72 -9.65
N LYS A 304 -1.72 25.91 -9.81
CA LYS A 304 -2.40 26.60 -8.72
C LYS A 304 -3.60 25.84 -8.18
N ASP A 305 -4.36 25.17 -9.06
CA ASP A 305 -5.49 24.35 -8.64
C ASP A 305 -5.03 23.07 -7.92
N ALA A 306 -4.02 22.39 -8.44
CA ALA A 306 -3.40 21.24 -7.77
C ALA A 306 -2.78 21.63 -6.42
N ALA A 307 -2.19 22.80 -6.30
CA ALA A 307 -1.60 23.31 -5.06
C ALA A 307 -2.60 23.46 -3.90
N LYS A 308 -3.90 23.57 -4.19
CA LYS A 308 -4.96 23.66 -3.17
C LYS A 308 -5.28 22.34 -2.50
N THR A 309 -5.04 21.23 -3.20
CA THR A 309 -5.51 19.90 -2.78
C THR A 309 -4.41 18.85 -2.75
N GLU A 310 -3.39 18.98 -3.58
CA GLU A 310 -2.34 17.97 -3.75
C GLU A 310 -1.12 18.28 -2.89
N GLN A 311 -0.60 17.24 -2.24
CA GLN A 311 0.65 17.34 -1.47
C GLN A 311 1.89 17.20 -2.37
N TYR A 312 1.77 16.46 -3.46
CA TYR A 312 2.82 16.22 -4.45
C TYR A 312 2.26 16.50 -5.83
N ILE A 313 2.85 17.48 -6.51
CA ILE A 313 2.41 17.92 -7.82
C ILE A 313 3.50 17.57 -8.84
N TYR A 314 3.16 16.71 -9.80
CA TYR A 314 4.05 16.40 -10.90
C TYR A 314 3.84 17.42 -12.01
N ILE A 315 4.93 17.96 -12.53
CA ILE A 315 4.93 18.99 -13.55
C ILE A 315 5.80 18.61 -14.74
N GLU A 316 5.41 19.07 -15.91
CA GLU A 316 6.23 19.11 -17.12
C GLU A 316 5.87 20.33 -17.97
N GLY A 317 6.85 20.88 -18.70
CA GLY A 317 6.66 22.04 -19.54
C GLY A 317 6.98 23.36 -18.85
N ASN A 318 6.46 24.46 -19.36
CA ASN A 318 6.80 25.81 -18.92
C ASN A 318 5.67 26.42 -18.08
N PHE A 319 6.05 26.93 -16.92
CA PHE A 319 5.17 27.56 -15.95
C PHE A 319 5.63 29.01 -15.77
N GLU A 320 4.85 29.94 -16.26
CA GLU A 320 5.12 31.37 -16.10
C GLU A 320 4.00 32.01 -15.28
N GLY A 321 4.35 32.81 -14.29
CA GLY A 321 3.39 33.51 -13.44
C GLY A 321 4.06 34.52 -12.52
N ASN A 322 3.25 35.38 -11.90
CA ASN A 322 3.71 36.40 -10.96
C ASN A 322 2.89 36.39 -9.66
N GLU A 323 2.32 35.27 -9.32
CA GLU A 323 1.52 35.09 -8.09
C GLU A 323 2.13 34.02 -7.19
N ASP A 324 1.97 34.22 -5.88
CA ASP A 324 2.45 33.29 -4.88
C ASP A 324 1.79 31.91 -5.03
N ILE A 325 2.60 30.86 -4.89
CA ILE A 325 2.15 29.47 -4.84
C ILE A 325 2.35 28.94 -3.43
N LYS A 326 1.32 28.28 -2.90
CA LYS A 326 1.43 27.57 -1.64
C LYS A 326 1.12 26.10 -1.85
N VAL A 327 2.09 25.22 -1.54
CA VAL A 327 1.97 23.77 -1.62
C VAL A 327 2.30 23.19 -0.26
N ASP A 328 1.41 22.37 0.28
CA ASP A 328 1.65 21.65 1.54
C ASP A 328 2.55 20.40 1.35
N GLY A 329 3.36 20.38 0.32
CA GLY A 329 4.23 19.29 -0.05
C GLY A 329 5.33 19.70 -1.02
N SER A 330 5.53 18.96 -2.11
CA SER A 330 6.57 19.17 -3.12
C SER A 330 6.01 19.37 -4.52
N ILE A 331 6.73 20.13 -5.33
CA ILE A 331 6.58 20.19 -6.79
C ILE A 331 7.68 19.33 -7.40
N GLN A 332 7.32 18.35 -8.23
CA GLN A 332 8.23 17.32 -8.71
C GLN A 332 8.24 17.20 -10.23
N VAL A 333 9.43 17.00 -10.80
CA VAL A 333 9.63 16.60 -12.19
C VAL A 333 10.21 15.19 -12.17
N ASN A 334 9.59 14.25 -12.86
CA ASN A 334 9.94 12.83 -12.73
C ASN A 334 9.90 12.11 -14.10
N ASN A 335 10.53 10.92 -14.15
CA ASN A 335 10.48 10.00 -15.28
C ASN A 335 11.02 10.60 -16.60
N GLY A 336 12.10 11.36 -16.55
CA GLY A 336 12.72 11.98 -17.72
C GLY A 336 12.00 13.21 -18.26
N ALA A 337 11.01 13.74 -17.53
CA ALA A 337 10.33 14.97 -17.90
C ALA A 337 11.21 16.22 -17.70
N GLU A 338 10.87 17.28 -18.38
CA GLU A 338 11.51 18.59 -18.26
C GLU A 338 10.47 19.64 -17.83
N ALA A 339 10.83 20.51 -16.89
CA ALA A 339 9.97 21.62 -16.48
C ALA A 339 10.79 22.89 -16.22
N THR A 340 10.18 24.03 -16.55
CA THR A 340 10.69 25.36 -16.19
C THR A 340 9.62 26.10 -15.41
N ILE A 341 10.00 26.68 -14.28
CA ILE A 341 9.15 27.56 -13.46
C ILE A 341 9.80 28.94 -13.43
N ASP A 342 9.04 29.93 -13.86
CA ASP A 342 9.37 31.37 -13.78
C ASP A 342 8.22 32.06 -13.05
N LEU A 343 8.50 32.63 -11.87
CA LEU A 343 7.47 33.30 -11.06
C LEU A 343 7.59 34.84 -11.05
N ASP A 344 8.45 35.43 -11.88
CA ASP A 344 8.66 36.89 -11.94
C ASP A 344 8.81 37.53 -10.54
N GLY A 345 9.56 36.84 -9.64
CA GLY A 345 9.81 37.26 -8.27
C GLY A 345 8.71 36.92 -7.25
N ALA A 346 7.65 36.22 -7.64
CA ALA A 346 6.66 35.72 -6.66
C ALA A 346 7.20 34.59 -5.81
N THR A 347 6.47 34.27 -4.73
CA THR A 347 6.92 33.33 -3.69
C THR A 347 6.29 31.96 -3.85
N ALA A 348 7.11 30.93 -3.85
CA ALA A 348 6.68 29.54 -3.65
C ALA A 348 6.87 29.12 -2.18
N ASN A 349 5.76 29.00 -1.45
CA ASN A 349 5.74 28.43 -0.10
C ASN A 349 5.54 26.93 -0.19
N VAL A 350 6.58 26.16 0.15
CA VAL A 350 6.57 24.70 0.10
C VAL A 350 6.73 24.13 1.50
N ALA A 351 5.70 23.51 2.01
CA ALA A 351 5.54 23.21 3.43
C ALA A 351 5.80 21.75 3.81
N THR A 352 6.85 21.15 3.25
CA THR A 352 7.22 19.80 3.71
C THR A 352 8.33 19.83 4.76
N GLU A 353 8.09 19.23 5.92
CA GLU A 353 9.12 19.12 6.96
C GLU A 353 10.11 17.98 6.69
N LYS A 354 9.75 17.00 5.87
CA LYS A 354 10.54 15.77 5.66
C LYS A 354 11.19 15.66 4.28
N ASP A 355 10.77 16.49 3.32
CA ASP A 355 11.18 16.41 1.93
C ASP A 355 11.68 17.76 1.39
N TYR A 356 11.94 17.84 0.09
CA TYR A 356 12.36 19.07 -0.60
C TYR A 356 11.17 19.70 -1.31
N GLY A 357 11.13 21.02 -1.34
CA GLY A 357 10.03 21.76 -1.95
C GLY A 357 9.94 21.56 -3.46
N PHE A 358 11.08 21.58 -4.14
CA PHE A 358 11.20 21.29 -5.57
C PHE A 358 12.12 20.10 -5.78
N ILE A 359 11.70 19.12 -6.56
CA ILE A 359 12.46 17.88 -6.78
C ILE A 359 12.48 17.56 -8.27
N ALA A 360 13.69 17.31 -8.82
CA ALA A 360 13.87 16.59 -10.06
C ALA A 360 14.42 15.19 -9.75
N GLU A 361 13.75 14.13 -10.22
CA GLU A 361 14.20 12.76 -9.99
C GLU A 361 14.02 11.86 -11.22
N ASN A 362 14.77 10.75 -11.26
CA ASN A 362 14.71 9.76 -12.33
C ASN A 362 15.02 10.34 -13.73
N ASN A 363 16.21 10.95 -13.88
CA ASN A 363 16.74 11.54 -15.11
C ASN A 363 15.92 12.72 -15.65
N SER A 364 15.30 13.50 -14.78
CA SER A 364 14.47 14.66 -15.12
C SER A 364 15.25 15.96 -15.03
N GLU A 365 14.74 17.03 -15.65
CA GLU A 365 15.36 18.35 -15.62
C GLU A 365 14.38 19.41 -15.10
N LEU A 366 14.81 20.25 -14.15
CA LEU A 366 14.03 21.34 -13.57
C LEU A 366 14.82 22.64 -13.64
N THR A 367 14.21 23.69 -14.20
CA THR A 367 14.77 25.03 -14.18
C THR A 367 13.87 25.97 -13.35
N LEU A 368 14.49 26.70 -12.43
CA LEU A 368 13.83 27.68 -11.58
C LEU A 368 14.41 29.08 -11.88
N THR A 369 13.55 30.00 -12.28
CA THR A 369 13.92 31.39 -12.67
C THR A 369 13.03 32.35 -11.87
N ASP A 370 13.63 33.37 -11.28
CA ASP A 370 12.97 34.43 -10.51
C ASP A 370 11.95 33.89 -9.49
N VAL A 371 12.31 32.80 -8.80
CA VAL A 371 11.48 32.11 -7.81
C VAL A 371 11.97 32.38 -6.40
N ASN A 372 11.13 32.95 -5.54
CA ASN A 372 11.40 33.11 -4.12
C ASN A 372 10.84 31.90 -3.36
N VAL A 373 11.71 31.01 -2.89
CA VAL A 373 11.33 29.77 -2.20
C VAL A 373 11.36 29.96 -0.68
N ILE A 374 10.24 29.70 -0.02
CA ILE A 374 10.18 29.54 1.45
C ILE A 374 9.89 28.06 1.73
N ALA A 375 10.85 27.35 2.29
CA ALA A 375 10.76 25.92 2.54
C ALA A 375 10.80 25.60 4.03
N ASN A 376 9.86 24.81 4.51
CA ASN A 376 9.83 24.29 5.87
C ASN A 376 10.64 22.97 6.02
N GLY A 377 11.13 22.42 4.93
CA GLY A 377 12.03 21.26 4.85
C GLY A 377 13.35 21.58 4.21
N GLY A 378 13.78 20.78 3.23
CA GLY A 378 14.78 21.16 2.24
C GLY A 378 14.12 21.98 1.13
N ALA A 379 14.90 22.68 0.31
CA ALA A 379 14.32 23.52 -0.71
C ALA A 379 14.33 22.85 -2.09
N VAL A 380 15.48 22.43 -2.60
CA VAL A 380 15.66 21.92 -3.95
C VAL A 380 16.42 20.59 -3.92
N GLY A 381 15.89 19.57 -4.61
CA GLY A 381 16.50 18.24 -4.74
C GLY A 381 16.76 17.84 -6.18
N ALA A 382 17.95 17.30 -6.50
CA ALA A 382 18.26 16.61 -7.74
C ALA A 382 18.67 15.17 -7.41
N ILE A 383 17.89 14.18 -7.88
CA ILE A 383 17.99 12.80 -7.42
C ILE A 383 17.99 11.85 -8.62
N GLY A 384 18.82 10.79 -8.59
CA GLY A 384 18.76 9.70 -9.56
C GLY A 384 19.07 10.10 -11.01
N GLY A 385 20.19 10.81 -11.24
CA GLY A 385 20.65 11.23 -12.57
C GLY A 385 19.99 12.51 -13.10
N SER A 386 19.24 13.22 -12.26
CA SER A 386 18.48 14.40 -12.64
C SER A 386 19.28 15.69 -12.55
N LYS A 387 18.81 16.73 -13.26
CA LYS A 387 19.44 18.04 -13.27
C LYS A 387 18.52 19.13 -12.77
N VAL A 388 19.06 20.04 -11.98
CA VAL A 388 18.36 21.26 -11.57
C VAL A 388 19.22 22.49 -11.89
N THR A 389 18.57 23.47 -12.51
CA THR A 389 19.17 24.81 -12.73
C THR A 389 18.39 25.84 -11.93
N PHE A 390 19.06 26.55 -11.02
CA PHE A 390 18.53 27.69 -10.31
C PHE A 390 19.16 28.97 -10.87
N ASN A 391 18.37 29.75 -11.62
CA ASN A 391 18.87 30.94 -12.31
C ASN A 391 18.90 32.18 -11.40
N SER A 392 17.77 32.44 -10.70
CA SER A 392 17.58 33.67 -9.93
C SER A 392 16.45 33.52 -8.91
N GLY A 393 16.34 34.52 -8.02
CA GLY A 393 15.35 34.54 -6.95
C GLY A 393 16.00 34.36 -5.58
N SER A 394 15.27 33.80 -4.63
CA SER A 394 15.78 33.55 -3.29
C SER A 394 15.34 32.18 -2.71
N ILE A 395 16.13 31.65 -1.82
CA ILE A 395 15.76 30.46 -1.03
C ILE A 395 15.97 30.74 0.45
N ASN A 396 14.91 30.59 1.25
CA ASN A 396 14.96 30.64 2.69
C ASN A 396 14.36 29.39 3.32
N VAL A 397 15.19 28.60 4.01
CA VAL A 397 14.72 27.44 4.76
C VAL A 397 14.35 27.85 6.18
N THR A 398 13.06 27.73 6.52
CA THR A 398 12.46 28.19 7.78
C THR A 398 12.29 27.09 8.84
N SER A 399 12.61 25.84 8.53
CA SER A 399 12.48 24.69 9.41
C SER A 399 13.08 24.91 10.78
N THR A 400 12.35 24.55 11.82
CA THR A 400 12.79 24.60 13.23
C THR A 400 13.25 23.26 13.77
N THR A 401 13.18 22.17 12.98
CA THR A 401 13.58 20.83 13.40
C THR A 401 15.08 20.71 13.58
N THR A 402 15.53 19.77 14.43
CA THR A 402 16.94 19.48 14.66
C THR A 402 17.56 18.59 13.58
N ASN A 403 16.72 18.01 12.70
CA ASN A 403 17.19 17.17 11.59
C ASN A 403 18.00 17.98 10.58
N PRO A 404 18.95 17.37 9.87
CA PRO A 404 19.66 18.04 8.79
C PRO A 404 18.73 18.60 7.72
N ARG A 405 19.01 19.82 7.24
CA ARG A 405 18.32 20.45 6.11
C ARG A 405 19.32 21.11 5.19
N TYR A 406 19.04 20.98 3.90
CA TYR A 406 19.88 21.51 2.84
C TYR A 406 19.04 22.42 1.93
N LEU A 407 19.63 23.51 1.39
CA LEU A 407 18.95 24.26 0.34
C LEU A 407 18.98 23.47 -0.95
N PHE A 408 20.16 22.94 -1.31
CA PHE A 408 20.34 22.10 -2.49
C PHE A 408 20.81 20.72 -2.03
N TYR A 409 20.06 19.69 -2.36
CA TYR A 409 20.37 18.29 -2.06
C TYR A 409 20.54 17.50 -3.34
N VAL A 410 21.74 16.98 -3.58
CA VAL A 410 22.09 16.31 -4.82
C VAL A 410 22.58 14.90 -4.50
N THR A 411 21.87 13.90 -5.00
CA THR A 411 22.17 12.49 -4.72
C THR A 411 21.82 11.59 -5.92
N GLY A 412 22.44 10.42 -5.96
CA GLY A 412 22.33 9.52 -7.11
C GLY A 412 23.31 9.88 -8.22
N ASN A 413 23.99 8.86 -8.72
CA ASN A 413 25.05 9.01 -9.72
C ASN A 413 24.56 9.78 -10.96
N GLY A 414 25.32 10.77 -11.40
CA GLY A 414 25.00 11.62 -12.55
C GLY A 414 24.05 12.78 -12.27
N SER A 415 23.56 12.95 -11.02
CA SER A 415 22.74 14.13 -10.68
C SER A 415 23.58 15.40 -10.64
N GLU A 416 23.02 16.48 -11.14
CA GLU A 416 23.68 17.79 -11.25
C GLU A 416 22.80 18.94 -10.75
N VAL A 417 23.42 19.94 -10.10
CA VAL A 417 22.78 21.22 -9.80
C VAL A 417 23.66 22.36 -10.29
N THR A 418 23.06 23.29 -11.05
CA THR A 418 23.71 24.55 -11.46
C THR A 418 23.02 25.73 -10.79
N ILE A 419 23.80 26.56 -10.08
CA ILE A 419 23.33 27.76 -9.39
C ILE A 419 23.95 28.97 -10.08
N ASN A 420 23.12 29.73 -10.81
CA ASN A 420 23.59 30.89 -11.57
C ASN A 420 23.53 32.19 -10.76
N GLY A 421 22.65 32.29 -9.78
CA GLY A 421 22.46 33.46 -8.94
C GLY A 421 21.47 33.21 -7.81
N GLY A 422 21.10 34.28 -7.12
CA GLY A 422 20.07 34.26 -6.07
C GLY A 422 20.58 34.54 -4.67
N ASP A 423 19.64 34.69 -3.73
CA ASP A 423 19.91 34.95 -2.31
C ASP A 423 19.55 33.75 -1.44
N PHE A 424 20.52 33.21 -0.69
CA PHE A 424 20.38 31.96 0.04
C PHE A 424 20.54 32.15 1.54
N SER A 425 19.54 31.70 2.32
CA SER A 425 19.52 31.88 3.75
C SER A 425 18.85 30.75 4.54
N PHE A 426 19.13 30.72 5.83
CA PHE A 426 18.41 29.94 6.83
C PHE A 426 17.86 30.86 7.92
N THR A 427 16.64 30.63 8.37
CA THR A 427 16.09 31.35 9.53
C THR A 427 16.91 31.08 10.80
N SER A 428 17.52 29.90 10.95
CA SER A 428 18.36 29.56 12.09
C SER A 428 19.67 28.89 11.68
N VAL A 429 20.78 29.53 12.03
CA VAL A 429 22.15 29.00 11.83
C VAL A 429 22.63 28.12 13.00
N THR A 430 21.86 27.98 14.07
CA THR A 430 22.20 27.14 15.23
C THR A 430 21.77 25.69 15.09
N LEU A 431 21.06 25.36 14.00
CA LEU A 431 20.60 24.02 13.66
C LEU A 431 21.51 23.36 12.63
N LYS A 432 21.33 22.07 12.37
CA LYS A 432 22.07 21.33 11.34
C LYS A 432 21.62 21.77 9.94
N ARG A 433 22.33 22.75 9.35
CA ARG A 433 21.99 23.36 8.06
C ARG A 433 23.24 23.44 7.18
N ALA A 434 23.08 23.11 5.88
CA ALA A 434 24.08 23.42 4.88
C ALA A 434 23.40 23.92 3.59
N TYR A 435 24.10 24.74 2.85
CA TYR A 435 23.61 25.28 1.58
C TYR A 435 23.54 24.18 0.53
N ILE A 436 24.59 23.35 0.47
CA ILE A 436 24.75 22.31 -0.52
C ILE A 436 25.09 21.00 0.19
N TYR A 437 24.41 19.92 -0.20
CA TYR A 437 24.85 18.56 0.03
C TYR A 437 25.02 17.89 -1.34
N ALA A 438 26.25 17.50 -1.68
CA ALA A 438 26.58 16.79 -2.91
C ALA A 438 27.01 15.36 -2.56
N GLY A 439 26.19 14.36 -2.89
CA GLY A 439 26.51 12.95 -2.69
C GLY A 439 27.60 12.45 -3.62
N ALA A 440 28.17 11.29 -3.35
CA ALA A 440 29.18 10.68 -4.23
C ALA A 440 28.61 10.48 -5.66
N GLY A 441 29.42 10.81 -6.67
CA GLY A 441 29.03 10.70 -8.09
C GLY A 441 28.09 11.80 -8.60
N THR A 442 27.89 12.87 -7.82
CA THR A 442 27.10 14.04 -8.23
C THR A 442 27.95 15.27 -8.47
N LYS A 443 27.38 16.27 -9.12
CA LYS A 443 28.05 17.53 -9.43
C LYS A 443 27.21 18.75 -9.08
N VAL A 444 27.85 19.77 -8.48
CA VAL A 444 27.23 21.08 -8.25
C VAL A 444 28.14 22.16 -8.80
N VAL A 445 27.57 23.05 -9.63
CA VAL A 445 28.26 24.20 -10.20
C VAL A 445 27.63 25.48 -9.63
N VAL A 446 28.45 26.33 -9.01
CA VAL A 446 28.00 27.64 -8.50
C VAL A 446 28.69 28.73 -9.30
N ASN A 447 27.90 29.36 -10.17
CA ASN A 447 28.35 30.49 -11.02
C ASN A 447 28.12 31.84 -10.36
N GLY A 448 27.25 31.90 -9.34
CA GLY A 448 26.89 33.12 -8.65
C GLY A 448 26.01 32.90 -7.43
N GLY A 449 25.52 33.99 -6.87
CA GLY A 449 24.59 34.01 -5.75
C GLY A 449 25.21 34.46 -4.43
N ASN A 450 24.35 34.80 -3.48
CA ASN A 450 24.73 35.33 -2.17
C ASN A 450 24.38 34.29 -1.10
N PHE A 451 25.39 33.67 -0.50
CA PHE A 451 25.25 32.65 0.52
C PHE A 451 25.45 33.27 1.91
N GLY A 452 24.43 33.20 2.76
CA GLY A 452 24.43 33.73 4.11
C GLY A 452 25.39 33.00 5.05
N LYS A 453 25.25 33.20 6.36
CA LYS A 453 26.07 32.55 7.38
C LYS A 453 25.87 31.04 7.39
N ALA A 454 26.97 30.30 7.39
CA ALA A 454 26.94 28.85 7.61
C ALA A 454 26.45 28.52 9.03
N SER A 455 26.02 27.27 9.21
CA SER A 455 25.59 26.77 10.51
C SER A 455 26.76 26.77 11.52
N THR A 456 26.47 27.13 12.78
CA THR A 456 27.41 27.02 13.89
C THR A 456 27.53 25.59 14.45
N ARG A 457 26.75 24.64 13.96
CA ARG A 457 26.82 23.24 14.40
C ARG A 457 28.06 22.53 13.84
N SER A 458 28.71 21.74 14.70
CA SER A 458 29.81 20.86 14.28
C SER A 458 29.38 19.97 13.13
N GLY A 459 30.22 19.85 12.09
CA GLY A 459 29.97 19.12 10.86
C GLY A 459 29.13 19.88 9.81
N TYR A 460 28.64 21.09 10.11
CA TYR A 460 27.84 21.92 9.18
C TYR A 460 28.43 23.31 8.94
N ALA A 461 29.47 23.65 9.63
CA ALA A 461 30.10 24.99 9.59
C ALA A 461 30.77 25.33 8.24
N ALA A 462 31.08 24.31 7.42
CA ALA A 462 31.64 24.50 6.10
C ALA A 462 30.60 25.05 5.09
N GLY A 463 29.29 24.93 5.37
CA GLY A 463 28.22 25.38 4.48
C GLY A 463 27.97 24.46 3.29
N ILE A 464 28.96 23.67 2.87
CA ILE A 464 28.90 22.69 1.76
C ILE A 464 29.39 21.35 2.31
N LEU A 465 28.66 20.28 2.03
CA LEU A 465 28.89 18.95 2.55
C LEU A 465 28.78 17.88 1.47
N GLY A 466 29.30 16.69 1.74
CA GLY A 466 29.22 15.52 0.87
C GLY A 466 30.55 15.19 0.18
N GLU A 467 30.53 14.16 -0.66
CA GLU A 467 31.68 13.60 -1.39
C GLU A 467 31.61 13.87 -2.91
N GLY A 468 30.54 14.54 -3.35
CA GLY A 468 30.35 14.91 -4.75
C GLY A 468 31.26 16.05 -5.19
N GLU A 469 31.36 16.25 -6.48
CA GLU A 469 32.12 17.36 -7.08
C GLU A 469 31.37 18.68 -6.86
N VAL A 470 32.01 19.69 -6.27
CA VAL A 470 31.48 21.04 -6.19
C VAL A 470 32.50 22.00 -6.82
N VAL A 471 32.05 22.84 -7.74
CA VAL A 471 32.83 23.78 -8.51
C VAL A 471 32.26 25.18 -8.37
N ILE A 472 33.01 26.12 -7.82
CA ILE A 472 32.59 27.50 -7.62
C ILE A 472 33.38 28.43 -8.53
N THR A 473 32.66 29.14 -9.41
CA THR A 473 33.23 30.13 -10.34
C THR A 473 32.81 31.56 -10.02
N GLY A 474 31.88 31.77 -9.07
CA GLY A 474 31.38 33.08 -8.68
C GLY A 474 30.56 33.06 -7.40
N GLY A 475 30.12 34.24 -6.98
CA GLY A 475 29.23 34.39 -5.82
C GLY A 475 29.91 35.02 -4.60
N THR A 476 29.10 35.30 -3.58
CA THR A 476 29.52 35.82 -2.28
C THR A 476 29.06 34.89 -1.17
N PHE A 477 29.95 34.69 -0.19
CA PHE A 477 29.76 33.70 0.86
C PHE A 477 30.09 34.30 2.23
N LYS A 478 29.26 34.06 3.23
CA LYS A 478 29.59 34.36 4.64
C LYS A 478 30.21 33.15 5.36
N PHE A 479 30.94 32.33 4.63
CA PHE A 479 31.82 31.26 5.07
C PHE A 479 32.90 31.06 4.02
N ASP A 480 34.01 30.37 4.37
CA ASP A 480 35.13 30.17 3.45
C ASP A 480 34.82 29.12 2.39
N PRO A 481 34.71 29.52 1.09
CA PRO A 481 34.45 28.62 -0.01
C PRO A 481 35.70 28.06 -0.70
N SER A 482 36.92 28.41 -0.22
CA SER A 482 38.20 28.22 -0.94
C SER A 482 38.42 26.76 -1.38
N THR A 483 37.94 25.79 -0.63
CA THR A 483 38.08 24.37 -0.95
C THR A 483 37.42 23.97 -2.28
N TRP A 484 36.41 24.70 -2.72
CA TRP A 484 35.59 24.37 -3.89
C TRP A 484 35.75 25.33 -5.06
N VAL A 485 36.62 26.29 -4.95
CA VAL A 485 36.88 27.31 -5.99
C VAL A 485 37.59 26.64 -7.18
N ALA A 486 37.06 26.89 -8.37
CA ALA A 486 37.56 26.35 -9.62
C ALA A 486 38.99 26.85 -9.96
N GLU A 487 39.72 26.06 -10.74
CA GLU A 487 41.00 26.51 -11.32
C GLU A 487 40.78 27.76 -12.17
N GLY A 488 41.68 28.74 -12.03
CA GLY A 488 41.55 30.05 -12.66
C GLY A 488 40.68 31.08 -11.94
N TYR A 489 40.13 30.68 -10.76
CA TYR A 489 39.37 31.54 -9.87
C TYR A 489 40.02 31.66 -8.50
N GLN A 490 39.62 32.67 -7.74
CA GLN A 490 40.10 32.88 -6.38
C GLN A 490 38.97 33.34 -5.46
N ALA A 491 39.06 32.96 -4.19
CA ALA A 491 38.21 33.48 -3.12
C ALA A 491 38.96 34.59 -2.36
N ILE A 492 38.40 35.79 -2.36
CA ILE A 492 38.95 36.95 -1.68
C ILE A 492 38.10 37.31 -0.49
N GLN A 493 38.68 37.29 0.71
CA GLN A 493 38.00 37.67 1.94
C GLN A 493 37.98 39.19 2.10
N ASN A 494 36.80 39.73 2.38
CA ASN A 494 36.63 41.12 2.75
C ASN A 494 35.68 41.22 3.94
N GLY A 495 36.25 41.43 5.12
CA GLY A 495 35.54 41.36 6.39
C GLY A 495 35.01 39.93 6.68
N ASP A 496 33.72 39.81 6.86
CA ASP A 496 33.01 38.53 7.09
C ASP A 496 32.49 37.86 5.82
N THR A 497 32.86 38.41 4.66
CA THR A 497 32.35 37.96 3.33
C THR A 497 33.52 37.54 2.45
N TRP A 498 33.33 36.42 1.74
CA TRP A 498 34.23 35.94 0.70
C TRP A 498 33.58 36.17 -0.66
N THR A 499 34.35 36.66 -1.63
CA THR A 499 33.91 36.82 -3.02
C THR A 499 34.76 35.95 -3.92
N VAL A 500 34.10 35.11 -4.74
CA VAL A 500 34.77 34.28 -5.74
C VAL A 500 34.69 34.99 -7.10
N SER A 501 35.88 35.14 -7.74
CA SER A 501 35.99 35.75 -9.06
C SER A 501 37.16 35.17 -9.84
N ALA A 502 37.18 35.35 -11.16
CA ALA A 502 38.29 34.95 -12.00
C ALA A 502 39.57 35.66 -11.58
N ILE A 503 40.70 34.95 -11.60
CA ILE A 503 42.01 35.54 -11.40
C ILE A 503 42.31 36.46 -12.61
N GLN A 504 42.45 37.75 -12.36
CA GLN A 504 42.89 38.66 -13.41
C GLN A 504 44.35 38.33 -13.75
N SER A 505 44.59 37.82 -14.95
CA SER A 505 45.93 37.76 -15.51
C SER A 505 46.42 39.18 -15.68
N GLY A 506 47.36 39.62 -14.84
CA GLY A 506 47.99 40.92 -14.95
C GLY A 506 48.60 41.06 -16.34
N ILE A 507 48.29 42.21 -17.00
CA ILE A 507 48.90 42.66 -18.23
C ILE A 507 50.37 42.99 -17.97
#